data_fbc006e9d9e8869eb71314f50a4a9fef
#
_entry.id   fbc006e9d9e8869eb71314f50a4a9fef
#
_cell.length_a   1.000
_cell.length_b   1.000
_cell.length_c   1.000
_cell.angle_alpha   90.00
_cell.angle_beta   90.00
_cell.angle_gamma   90.00
#
_symmetry.space_group_name_H-M   'P 1'
#
loop_
_entity.id
_entity.type
_entity.pdbx_description
1 polymer ?
#
loop_
_entity_poly.entity_id
_entity_poly.type
_entity_poly.pdbx_seq_one_letter_code
_entity_poly.pdbx_strand_id
1 'polypeptide(L)'
;MMLFYLIASILAASAAFAARNERQIAAAGVAFYAVQAVFALCIFAGGLYGTDSLGVFSFDAAGTLFHILLVVVSAFAFAHSEAYLHGSDLRQTRTYSALLMLLTTAISGAYFASNLAVTWIFLE
;
A
#
# COMPACT_ATOMS: atom_id res chain seq x y z
N MET A 1 -15.11 -2.81 -0.67
CA MET A 1 -13.81 -3.46 -0.81
C MET A 1 -12.64 -2.48 -0.72
N MET A 2 -12.67 -1.39 -1.48
CA MET A 2 -11.62 -0.36 -1.42
C MET A 2 -11.47 0.26 -0.02
N LEU A 3 -12.57 0.47 0.68
CA LEU A 3 -12.55 1.00 2.05
C LEU A 3 -11.78 0.07 3.00
N PHE A 4 -12.02 -1.24 2.93
CA PHE A 4 -11.29 -2.21 3.75
C PHE A 4 -9.80 -2.22 3.43
N TYR A 5 -9.46 -2.13 2.15
CA TYR A 5 -8.07 -2.03 1.69
C TYR A 5 -7.38 -0.79 2.28
N LEU A 6 -8.02 0.37 2.17
CA LEU A 6 -7.47 1.62 2.69
C LEU A 6 -7.29 1.56 4.22
N ILE A 7 -8.29 1.09 4.94
CA ILE A 7 -8.23 0.96 6.40
C ILE A 7 -7.10 0.01 6.80
N ALA A 8 -7.01 -1.16 6.19
CA ALA A 8 -5.97 -2.14 6.49
C ALA A 8 -4.57 -1.59 6.19
N SER A 9 -4.41 -0.88 5.09
CA SER A 9 -3.13 -0.28 4.69
C SER A 9 -2.70 0.83 5.67
N ILE A 10 -3.63 1.68 6.07
CA ILE A 10 -3.37 2.75 7.04
C ILE A 10 -3.03 2.16 8.42
N LEU A 11 -3.74 1.11 8.84
CA LEU A 11 -3.45 0.43 10.10
C LEU A 11 -2.05 -0.20 10.09
N ALA A 12 -1.65 -0.82 8.99
CA ALA A 12 -0.31 -1.39 8.84
C ALA A 12 0.77 -0.31 8.89
N ALA A 13 0.57 0.82 8.21
CA ALA A 13 1.48 1.95 8.25
C ALA A 13 1.58 2.56 9.65
N SER A 14 0.46 2.67 10.35
CA SER A 14 0.43 3.15 11.74
C SER A 14 1.15 2.19 12.68
N ALA A 15 0.99 0.89 12.48
CA ALA A 15 1.71 -0.13 13.24
C ALA A 15 3.23 -0.03 13.03
N ALA A 16 3.66 0.19 11.78
CA ALA A 16 5.08 0.42 11.48
C ALA A 16 5.60 1.68 12.17
N PHE A 17 4.84 2.76 12.16
CA PHE A 17 5.22 4.01 12.81
C PHE A 17 5.28 3.87 14.34
N ALA A 18 4.42 3.06 14.94
CA ALA A 18 4.38 2.80 16.37
C ALA A 18 5.31 1.66 16.82
N ALA A 19 6.05 1.03 15.90
CA ALA A 19 6.94 -0.08 16.19
C ALA A 19 8.06 0.32 17.16
N ARG A 20 8.41 -0.59 18.04
CA ARG A 20 9.44 -0.37 19.07
C ARG A 20 10.80 -0.94 18.70
N ASN A 21 10.86 -1.82 17.71
CA ASN A 21 12.08 -2.44 17.23
C ASN A 21 11.98 -2.78 15.75
N GLU A 22 13.12 -3.12 15.14
CA GLU A 22 13.19 -3.46 13.71
C GLU A 22 12.35 -4.67 13.34
N ARG A 23 12.23 -5.64 14.24
CA ARG A 23 11.43 -6.83 14.00
C ARG A 23 9.94 -6.49 13.84
N GLN A 24 9.44 -5.55 14.65
CA GLN A 24 8.05 -5.08 14.52
C GLN A 24 7.83 -4.32 13.22
N ILE A 25 8.80 -3.53 12.78
CA ILE A 25 8.74 -2.84 11.49
C ILE A 25 8.69 -3.86 10.35
N ALA A 26 9.54 -4.88 10.38
CA ALA A 26 9.56 -5.95 9.39
C ALA A 26 8.22 -6.72 9.37
N ALA A 27 7.67 -7.03 10.53
CA ALA A 27 6.37 -7.69 10.65
C ALA A 27 5.24 -6.84 10.07
N ALA A 28 5.22 -5.54 10.37
CA ALA A 28 4.25 -4.61 9.80
C ALA A 28 4.37 -4.51 8.28
N GLY A 29 5.59 -4.52 7.75
CA GLY A 29 5.87 -4.53 6.32
C GLY A 29 5.34 -5.79 5.64
N VAL A 30 5.60 -6.94 6.20
CA VAL A 30 5.09 -8.23 5.68
C VAL A 30 3.56 -8.23 5.67
N ALA A 31 2.93 -7.77 6.76
CA ALA A 31 1.48 -7.67 6.84
C ALA A 31 0.92 -6.71 5.79
N PHE A 32 1.55 -5.56 5.59
CA PHE A 32 1.16 -4.57 4.59
C PHE A 32 1.19 -5.17 3.18
N TYR A 33 2.31 -5.78 2.80
CA TYR A 33 2.44 -6.35 1.46
C TYR A 33 1.58 -7.58 1.25
N ALA A 34 1.28 -8.35 2.30
CA ALA A 34 0.29 -9.41 2.24
C ALA A 34 -1.11 -8.86 1.92
N VAL A 35 -1.51 -7.76 2.55
CA VAL A 35 -2.77 -7.07 2.24
C VAL A 35 -2.80 -6.60 0.79
N GLN A 36 -1.70 -6.03 0.30
CA GLN A 36 -1.59 -5.58 -1.09
C GLN A 36 -1.76 -6.75 -2.07
N ALA A 37 -1.07 -7.86 -1.81
CA ALA A 37 -1.13 -9.05 -2.67
C ALA A 37 -2.53 -9.67 -2.67
N VAL A 38 -3.15 -9.81 -1.51
CA VAL A 38 -4.51 -10.35 -1.38
C VAL A 38 -5.51 -9.46 -2.12
N PHE A 39 -5.39 -8.16 -1.99
CA PHE A 39 -6.25 -7.20 -2.68
C PHE A 39 -6.13 -7.34 -4.20
N ALA A 40 -4.90 -7.39 -4.72
CA ALA A 40 -4.65 -7.57 -6.14
C ALA A 40 -5.20 -8.90 -6.66
N LEU A 41 -5.00 -9.97 -5.90
CA LEU A 41 -5.53 -11.30 -6.25
C LEU A 41 -7.06 -11.33 -6.22
N CYS A 42 -7.70 -10.69 -5.25
CA CYS A 42 -9.15 -10.59 -5.18
C CYS A 42 -9.72 -9.89 -6.41
N ILE A 43 -9.11 -8.81 -6.86
CA ILE A 43 -9.56 -8.10 -8.06
C ILE A 43 -9.33 -8.98 -9.31
N PHE A 44 -8.15 -9.54 -9.45
CA PHE A 44 -7.77 -10.28 -10.65
C PHE A 44 -8.49 -11.62 -10.77
N ALA A 45 -8.45 -12.43 -9.71
CA ALA A 45 -9.03 -13.77 -9.72
C ALA A 45 -10.54 -13.77 -9.51
N GLY A 46 -11.06 -12.79 -8.76
CA GLY A 46 -12.49 -12.65 -8.49
C GLY A 46 -13.28 -11.94 -9.59
N GLY A 47 -12.60 -11.39 -10.60
CA GLY A 47 -13.25 -10.64 -11.66
C GLY A 47 -14.00 -9.41 -11.16
N LEU A 48 -13.52 -8.78 -10.11
CA LEU A 48 -14.17 -7.64 -9.43
C LEU A 48 -13.95 -6.32 -10.17
N TYR A 49 -13.96 -6.37 -11.50
CA TYR A 49 -13.84 -5.18 -12.33
C TYR A 49 -15.15 -4.37 -12.30
N GLY A 50 -15.01 -3.06 -12.32
CA GLY A 50 -16.14 -2.15 -12.33
C GLY A 50 -16.07 -1.14 -11.20
N THR A 51 -17.18 -0.43 -10.98
CA THR A 51 -17.27 0.61 -9.95
C THR A 51 -17.47 -0.02 -8.57
N ASP A 52 -16.71 0.44 -7.60
CA ASP A 52 -16.85 0.02 -6.20
C ASP A 52 -18.18 0.51 -5.60
N SER A 53 -18.58 -0.09 -4.48
CA SER A 53 -19.82 0.25 -3.76
C SER A 53 -19.90 1.71 -3.34
N LEU A 54 -18.74 2.38 -3.15
CA LEU A 54 -18.69 3.80 -2.84
C LEU A 54 -18.91 4.70 -4.06
N GLY A 55 -18.83 4.16 -5.28
CA GLY A 55 -19.00 4.92 -6.52
C GLY A 55 -17.85 5.85 -6.89
N VAL A 56 -16.84 5.97 -6.03
CA VAL A 56 -15.68 6.86 -6.26
C VAL A 56 -14.44 6.12 -6.74
N PHE A 57 -14.46 4.80 -6.70
CA PHE A 57 -13.38 3.94 -7.18
C PHE A 57 -13.90 2.99 -8.25
N SER A 58 -13.05 2.72 -9.22
CA SER A 58 -13.34 1.74 -10.27
C SER A 58 -12.15 0.81 -10.43
N PHE A 59 -12.43 -0.47 -10.65
CA PHE A 59 -11.41 -1.48 -10.86
C PHE A 59 -11.37 -1.86 -12.32
N ASP A 60 -10.21 -1.69 -12.96
CA ASP A 60 -9.99 -2.07 -14.34
C ASP A 60 -8.69 -2.87 -14.48
N ALA A 61 -8.50 -3.49 -15.64
CA ALA A 61 -7.33 -4.32 -15.89
C ALA A 61 -6.03 -3.50 -15.86
N ALA A 62 -6.04 -2.31 -16.43
CA ALA A 62 -4.88 -1.43 -16.47
C ALA A 62 -4.47 -0.96 -15.08
N GLY A 63 -5.44 -0.48 -14.28
CA GLY A 63 -5.20 -0.06 -12.91
C GLY A 63 -4.68 -1.20 -12.04
N THR A 64 -5.22 -2.40 -12.20
CA THR A 64 -4.77 -3.61 -11.49
C THR A 64 -3.34 -3.96 -11.88
N LEU A 65 -3.01 -3.89 -13.15
CA LEU A 65 -1.64 -4.15 -13.62
C LEU A 65 -0.64 -3.16 -13.02
N PHE A 66 -0.97 -1.87 -13.05
CA PHE A 66 -0.13 -0.84 -12.46
C PHE A 66 -0.01 -0.99 -10.95
N HIS A 67 -1.08 -1.41 -10.28
CA HIS A 67 -1.06 -1.69 -8.85
C HIS A 67 -0.11 -2.85 -8.52
N ILE A 68 -0.18 -3.94 -9.28
CA ILE A 68 0.72 -5.09 -9.10
C ILE A 68 2.17 -4.66 -9.30
N LEU A 69 2.44 -3.90 -10.35
CA LEU A 69 3.78 -3.39 -10.63
C LEU A 69 4.28 -2.51 -9.47
N LEU A 70 3.45 -1.61 -8.99
CA LEU A 70 3.75 -0.74 -7.85
C LEU A 70 4.07 -1.56 -6.59
N VAL A 71 3.28 -2.57 -6.30
CA VAL A 71 3.47 -3.45 -5.13
C VAL A 71 4.81 -4.17 -5.22
N VAL A 72 5.16 -4.70 -6.38
CA VAL A 72 6.44 -5.39 -6.60
C VAL A 72 7.61 -4.42 -6.38
N VAL A 73 7.59 -3.27 -7.02
CA VAL A 73 8.65 -2.26 -6.89
C VAL A 73 8.78 -1.77 -5.44
N SER A 74 7.66 -1.49 -4.80
CA SER A 74 7.62 -1.03 -3.41
C SER A 74 8.13 -2.10 -2.45
N ALA A 75 7.79 -3.37 -2.67
CA ALA A 75 8.28 -4.48 -1.86
C ALA A 75 9.80 -4.63 -1.97
N PHE A 76 10.35 -4.51 -3.18
CA PHE A 76 11.80 -4.51 -3.35
C PHE A 76 12.46 -3.30 -2.68
N ALA A 77 11.87 -2.12 -2.78
CA ALA A 77 12.37 -0.92 -2.10
C ALA A 77 12.35 -1.11 -0.58
N PHE A 78 11.30 -1.69 -0.04
CA PHE A 78 11.19 -1.98 1.39
C PHE A 78 12.25 -2.98 1.85
N ALA A 79 12.40 -4.10 1.14
CA ALA A 79 13.40 -5.12 1.45
C ALA A 79 14.83 -4.56 1.37
N HIS A 80 15.10 -3.74 0.34
CA HIS A 80 16.39 -3.10 0.17
C HIS A 80 16.67 -2.10 1.29
N SER A 81 15.66 -1.33 1.72
CA SER A 81 15.79 -0.38 2.81
C SER A 81 16.07 -1.05 4.15
N GLU A 82 15.50 -2.23 4.40
CA GLU A 82 15.82 -3.00 5.62
C GLU A 82 17.31 -3.35 5.68
N ALA A 83 17.86 -3.82 4.56
CA ALA A 83 19.29 -4.14 4.49
C ALA A 83 20.18 -2.88 4.60
N TYR A 84 19.75 -1.78 3.96
CA TYR A 84 20.51 -0.54 3.89
C TYR A 84 20.46 0.25 5.22
N LEU A 85 19.30 0.25 5.88
CA LEU A 85 19.09 0.98 7.14
C LEU A 85 19.39 0.13 8.38
N HIS A 86 19.90 -1.09 8.19
CA HIS A 86 20.29 -1.94 9.30
C HIS A 86 21.40 -1.27 10.11
N GLY A 87 21.17 -1.11 11.41
CA GLY A 87 22.09 -0.37 12.29
C GLY A 87 21.89 1.14 12.33
N SER A 88 20.98 1.68 11.51
CA SER A 88 20.57 3.09 11.57
C SER A 88 19.62 3.34 12.75
N ASP A 89 19.37 4.63 13.04
CA ASP A 89 18.41 5.01 14.08
C ASP A 89 17.03 4.40 13.79
N LEU A 90 16.46 3.77 14.79
CA LEU A 90 15.11 3.18 14.72
C LEU A 90 14.06 4.19 14.26
N ARG A 91 14.18 5.44 14.67
CA ARG A 91 13.27 6.51 14.28
C ARG A 91 13.29 6.73 12.76
N GLN A 92 14.47 6.74 12.14
CA GLN A 92 14.61 6.91 10.69
C GLN A 92 13.98 5.73 9.92
N THR A 93 14.30 4.51 10.34
CA THR A 93 13.76 3.30 9.73
C THR A 93 12.24 3.26 9.83
N ARG A 94 11.71 3.57 11.00
CA ARG A 94 10.28 3.60 11.27
C ARG A 94 9.55 4.64 10.42
N THR A 95 10.09 5.86 10.37
CA THR A 95 9.53 6.94 9.56
C THR A 95 9.57 6.60 8.08
N TYR A 96 10.69 6.10 7.59
CA TYR A 96 10.84 5.70 6.20
C TYR A 96 9.84 4.61 5.81
N SER A 97 9.73 3.57 6.61
CA SER A 97 8.82 2.45 6.35
C SER A 97 7.37 2.90 6.32
N ALA A 98 6.94 3.70 7.30
CA ALA A 98 5.58 4.23 7.35
C ALA A 98 5.26 5.12 6.16
N LEU A 99 6.18 6.01 5.78
CA LEU A 99 6.01 6.89 4.63
C LEU A 99 5.94 6.10 3.32
N LEU A 100 6.77 5.08 3.16
CA LEU A 100 6.73 4.21 1.97
C LEU A 100 5.40 3.49 1.85
N MET A 101 4.88 2.96 2.95
CA MET A 101 3.58 2.30 2.98
C MET A 101 2.44 3.26 2.65
N LEU A 102 2.45 4.46 3.23
CA LEU A 102 1.44 5.49 2.94
C LEU A 102 1.51 5.95 1.49
N LEU A 103 2.71 6.13 0.95
CA LEU A 103 2.91 6.50 -0.45
C LEU A 103 2.35 5.42 -1.39
N THR A 104 2.66 4.16 -1.12
CA THR A 104 2.14 3.03 -1.90
C THR A 104 0.61 3.00 -1.87
N THR A 105 0.01 3.21 -0.71
CA THR A 105 -1.44 3.26 -0.55
C THR A 105 -2.05 4.42 -1.32
N ALA A 106 -1.45 5.61 -1.25
CA ALA A 106 -1.92 6.79 -1.95
C ALA A 106 -1.87 6.61 -3.47
N ILE A 107 -0.78 6.08 -4.01
CA ILE A 107 -0.65 5.83 -5.45
C ILE A 107 -1.66 4.77 -5.90
N SER A 108 -1.86 3.72 -5.11
CA SER A 108 -2.89 2.71 -5.40
C SER A 108 -4.29 3.31 -5.42
N GLY A 109 -4.60 4.20 -4.47
CA GLY A 109 -5.85 4.94 -4.46
C GLY A 109 -6.05 5.77 -5.73
N ALA A 110 -4.99 6.42 -6.20
CA ALA A 110 -5.03 7.19 -7.44
C ALA A 110 -5.29 6.32 -8.67
N TYR A 111 -4.70 5.12 -8.74
CA TYR A 111 -4.92 4.19 -9.85
C TYR A 111 -6.37 3.71 -9.95
N PHE A 112 -7.04 3.55 -8.83
CA PHE A 112 -8.42 3.06 -8.80
C PHE A 112 -9.47 4.17 -8.69
N ALA A 113 -9.06 5.44 -8.66
CA ALA A 113 -9.98 6.56 -8.60
C ALA A 113 -10.83 6.64 -9.88
N SER A 114 -12.13 6.81 -9.72
CA SER A 114 -13.08 6.85 -10.83
C SER A 114 -13.22 8.24 -11.46
N ASN A 115 -12.71 9.28 -10.81
CA ASN A 115 -12.78 10.65 -11.32
C ASN A 115 -11.53 11.44 -10.93
N LEU A 116 -11.34 12.55 -11.64
CA LEU A 116 -10.16 13.40 -11.50
C LEU A 116 -10.04 14.02 -10.09
N ALA A 117 -11.16 14.35 -9.47
CA ALA A 117 -11.16 14.95 -8.13
C ALA A 117 -10.63 13.98 -7.09
N VAL A 118 -11.03 12.71 -7.16
CA VAL A 118 -10.53 11.66 -6.25
C VAL A 118 -9.05 11.38 -6.52
N THR A 119 -8.65 11.35 -7.78
CA THR A 119 -7.24 11.22 -8.16
C THR A 119 -6.39 12.34 -7.54
N TRP A 120 -6.88 13.56 -7.62
CA TRP A 120 -6.22 14.72 -7.04
C TRP A 120 -6.01 14.56 -5.54
N ILE A 121 -7.03 14.13 -4.81
CA ILE A 121 -6.95 13.92 -3.35
C ILE A 121 -5.83 12.95 -2.99
N PHE A 122 -5.67 11.86 -3.74
CA PHE A 122 -4.62 10.87 -3.47
C PHE A 122 -3.22 11.33 -3.89
N LEU A 123 -3.11 12.27 -4.83
CA LEU A 123 -1.83 12.80 -5.28
C LEU A 123 -1.31 13.94 -4.37
N GLU A 124 -2.17 14.59 -3.62
CA GLU A 124 -1.80 15.62 -2.64
C GLU A 124 -1.45 14.99 -1.29
#